data_bbc4811ee9c63fabd48d4d1e32141794
#
_entry.id   bbc4811ee9c63fabd48d4d1e32141794
#
_cell.length_a   1.000
_cell.length_b   1.000
_cell.length_c   1.000
_cell.angle_alpha   90.00
_cell.angle_beta   90.00
_cell.angle_gamma   90.00
#
_symmetry.space_group_name_H-M   'P 1'
#
loop_
_entity.id
_entity.type
_entity.pdbx_description
1 polymer ?
#
loop_
_entity_poly.entity_id
_entity_poly.type
_entity_poly.pdbx_seq_one_letter_code
_entity_poly.pdbx_strand_id
1 'polypeptide(L)'
;LFFPSPQVLFGKTLGVQSGSSGAQDIDRYPKLLKQRIKKHTPVLYDTFNNAFIDLKADRIQGLLIDSVYANYYLQHLPNPGDYRVIKSGMPNEYFAVGIKKGNQEVKQKIDQGIEHLRKTGELQRINQKWFGK
;
A
#
# COMPACT_ATOMS: atom_id res chain seq x y z
N LEU A 1 -11.88 -9.75 -21.49
CA LEU A 1 -11.44 -8.58 -20.68
C LEU A 1 -11.44 -8.99 -19.21
N PHE A 2 -10.29 -9.44 -18.72
CA PHE A 2 -10.14 -9.71 -17.29
C PHE A 2 -9.83 -8.39 -16.60
N PHE A 3 -10.81 -7.83 -15.89
CA PHE A 3 -10.51 -6.77 -14.92
C PHE A 3 -9.77 -7.40 -13.75
N PRO A 4 -8.56 -6.95 -13.43
CA PRO A 4 -7.86 -7.43 -12.25
C PRO A 4 -8.65 -7.05 -10.99
N SER A 5 -9.13 -8.05 -10.30
CA SER A 5 -9.91 -7.88 -9.06
C SER A 5 -9.34 -8.77 -7.96
N PRO A 6 -9.66 -8.54 -6.68
CA PRO A 6 -9.23 -9.39 -5.57
C PRO A 6 -9.62 -10.88 -5.73
N GLN A 7 -10.52 -11.20 -6.65
CA GLN A 7 -10.92 -12.57 -6.95
C GLN A 7 -9.76 -13.44 -7.47
N VAL A 8 -8.73 -12.84 -8.06
CA VAL A 8 -7.53 -13.58 -8.51
C VAL A 8 -6.76 -14.21 -7.34
N LEU A 9 -7.00 -13.76 -6.11
CA LEU A 9 -6.39 -14.28 -4.89
C LEU A 9 -7.16 -15.45 -4.28
N PHE A 10 -8.25 -15.90 -4.91
CA PHE A 10 -9.05 -17.01 -4.38
C PHE A 10 -8.17 -18.27 -4.23
N GLY A 11 -8.08 -18.79 -3.00
CA GLY A 11 -7.24 -19.94 -2.67
C GLY A 11 -5.73 -19.70 -2.73
N LYS A 12 -5.29 -18.47 -2.97
CA LYS A 12 -3.88 -18.08 -3.05
C LYS A 12 -3.34 -17.61 -1.69
N THR A 13 -2.04 -17.68 -1.52
CA THR A 13 -1.36 -17.19 -0.32
C THR A 13 -1.13 -15.68 -0.43
N LEU A 14 -1.64 -14.94 0.55
CA LEU A 14 -1.48 -13.50 0.68
C LEU A 14 -0.49 -13.17 1.79
N GLY A 15 0.48 -12.32 1.51
CA GLY A 15 1.36 -11.71 2.50
C GLY A 15 0.87 -10.34 2.92
N VAL A 16 1.22 -9.92 4.12
CA VAL A 16 0.97 -8.57 4.65
C VAL A 16 2.01 -8.22 5.71
N GLN A 17 2.33 -6.94 5.88
CA GLN A 17 3.23 -6.51 6.95
C GLN A 17 2.53 -6.61 8.31
N SER A 18 3.22 -7.22 9.27
CA SER A 18 2.75 -7.33 10.65
C SER A 18 2.54 -5.94 11.28
N GLY A 19 1.45 -5.78 12.02
CA GLY A 19 1.13 -4.51 12.70
C GLY A 19 0.74 -3.34 11.78
N SER A 20 0.63 -3.57 10.47
CA SER A 20 0.21 -2.53 9.52
C SER A 20 -1.32 -2.32 9.56
N SER A 21 -1.75 -1.17 9.02
CA SER A 21 -3.19 -0.92 8.75
C SER A 21 -3.77 -1.99 7.82
N GLY A 22 -3.01 -2.42 6.81
CA GLY A 22 -3.43 -3.50 5.91
C GLY A 22 -3.72 -4.80 6.64
N ALA A 23 -2.90 -5.18 7.64
CA ALA A 23 -3.16 -6.37 8.46
C ALA A 23 -4.46 -6.23 9.27
N GLN A 24 -4.72 -5.05 9.83
CA GLN A 24 -5.96 -4.76 10.54
C GLN A 24 -7.19 -4.77 9.61
N ASP A 25 -7.05 -4.25 8.41
CA ASP A 25 -8.13 -4.17 7.44
C ASP A 25 -8.54 -5.53 6.87
N ILE A 26 -7.63 -6.51 6.81
CA ILE A 26 -7.99 -7.89 6.48
C ILE A 26 -9.02 -8.44 7.46
N ASP A 27 -8.88 -8.14 8.75
CA ASP A 27 -9.82 -8.57 9.77
C ASP A 27 -11.08 -7.71 9.82
N ARG A 28 -10.94 -6.41 9.56
CA ARG A 28 -12.07 -5.45 9.53
C ARG A 28 -13.01 -5.69 8.34
N TYR A 29 -12.46 -6.10 7.19
CA TYR A 29 -13.20 -6.34 5.95
C TYR A 29 -13.04 -7.78 5.44
N PRO A 30 -13.45 -8.80 6.22
CA PRO A 30 -13.12 -10.20 5.93
C PRO A 30 -13.66 -10.70 4.58
N LYS A 31 -14.76 -10.14 4.10
CA LYS A 31 -15.37 -10.54 2.81
C LYS A 31 -14.56 -10.08 1.59
N LEU A 32 -13.70 -9.07 1.75
CA LEU A 32 -12.91 -8.53 0.63
C LEU A 32 -11.72 -9.44 0.31
N LEU A 33 -10.95 -9.85 1.32
CA LEU A 33 -9.74 -10.64 1.13
C LEU A 33 -9.70 -11.90 1.99
N LYS A 34 -9.93 -11.80 3.31
CA LYS A 34 -9.72 -12.90 4.27
C LYS A 34 -10.43 -14.20 3.87
N GLN A 35 -11.69 -14.11 3.50
CA GLN A 35 -12.49 -15.28 3.10
C GLN A 35 -12.10 -15.87 1.75
N ARG A 36 -11.27 -15.20 0.98
CA ARG A 36 -10.86 -15.59 -0.38
C ARG A 36 -9.48 -16.23 -0.41
N ILE A 37 -8.59 -15.82 0.49
CA ILE A 37 -7.22 -16.32 0.53
C ILE A 37 -7.12 -17.74 1.12
N LYS A 38 -6.02 -18.40 0.82
CA LYS A 38 -5.71 -19.75 1.31
C LYS A 38 -5.72 -19.76 2.85
N LYS A 39 -6.41 -20.74 3.42
CA LYS A 39 -6.55 -20.92 4.87
C LYS A 39 -7.19 -19.72 5.60
N HIS A 40 -7.74 -18.74 4.90
CA HIS A 40 -8.33 -17.52 5.47
C HIS A 40 -7.40 -16.75 6.43
N THR A 41 -6.08 -16.91 6.25
CA THR A 41 -5.06 -16.30 7.10
C THR A 41 -3.91 -15.82 6.23
N PRO A 42 -3.50 -14.54 6.33
CA PRO A 42 -2.33 -14.04 5.61
C PRO A 42 -1.03 -14.51 6.26
N VAL A 43 0.05 -14.52 5.48
CA VAL A 43 1.40 -14.65 6.00
C VAL A 43 1.87 -13.28 6.48
N LEU A 44 2.34 -13.20 7.71
CA LEU A 44 2.81 -11.96 8.32
C LEU A 44 4.32 -11.79 8.11
N TYR A 45 4.72 -10.61 7.69
CA TYR A 45 6.12 -10.23 7.47
C TYR A 45 6.49 -9.03 8.32
N ASP A 46 7.69 -9.02 8.88
CA ASP A 46 8.19 -7.86 9.63
C ASP A 46 8.49 -6.68 8.71
N THR A 47 8.94 -6.96 7.48
CA THR A 47 9.29 -5.95 6.49
C THR A 47 8.69 -6.26 5.12
N PHE A 48 8.44 -5.22 4.33
CA PHE A 48 8.05 -5.40 2.93
C PHE A 48 9.14 -6.09 2.11
N ASN A 49 10.42 -5.86 2.39
CA ASN A 49 11.51 -6.52 1.67
C ASN A 49 11.42 -8.05 1.78
N ASN A 50 11.17 -8.58 2.98
CA ASN A 50 11.01 -10.02 3.18
C ASN A 50 9.78 -10.55 2.41
N ALA A 51 8.68 -9.81 2.42
CA ALA A 51 7.49 -10.17 1.67
C ALA A 51 7.75 -10.17 0.14
N PHE A 52 8.50 -9.20 -0.37
CA PHE A 52 8.87 -9.15 -1.79
C PHE A 52 9.80 -10.29 -2.20
N ILE A 53 10.73 -10.71 -1.34
CA ILE A 53 11.58 -11.89 -1.59
C ILE A 53 10.69 -13.13 -1.78
N ASP A 54 9.69 -13.32 -0.92
CA ASP A 54 8.78 -14.44 -1.00
C ASP A 54 7.82 -14.35 -2.18
N LEU A 55 7.38 -13.15 -2.54
CA LEU A 55 6.58 -12.91 -3.73
C LEU A 55 7.35 -13.25 -5.01
N LYS A 56 8.61 -12.83 -5.12
CA LYS A 56 9.50 -13.16 -6.26
C LYS A 56 9.77 -14.64 -6.37
N ALA A 57 9.86 -15.34 -5.24
CA ALA A 57 10.10 -16.79 -5.19
C ALA A 57 8.81 -17.63 -5.29
N ASP A 58 7.67 -16.99 -5.59
CA ASP A 58 6.33 -17.61 -5.66
C ASP A 58 5.91 -18.37 -4.39
N ARG A 59 6.48 -18.00 -3.23
CA ARG A 59 6.05 -18.55 -1.94
C ARG A 59 4.76 -17.90 -1.44
N ILE A 60 4.50 -16.66 -1.86
CA ILE A 60 3.20 -16.00 -1.79
C ILE A 60 2.81 -15.50 -3.18
N GLN A 61 1.53 -15.44 -3.49
CA GLN A 61 1.03 -15.03 -4.81
C GLN A 61 0.43 -13.63 -4.80
N GLY A 62 0.31 -13.03 -3.63
CA GLY A 62 -0.12 -11.65 -3.46
C GLY A 62 0.48 -11.02 -2.22
N LEU A 63 0.60 -9.71 -2.24
CA LEU A 63 1.03 -8.88 -1.11
C LEU A 63 0.07 -7.72 -0.95
N LEU A 64 -0.56 -7.61 0.22
CA LEU A 64 -1.33 -6.43 0.58
C LEU A 64 -0.38 -5.34 1.08
N ILE A 65 -0.35 -4.25 0.36
CA ILE A 65 0.59 -3.16 0.58
C ILE A 65 -0.04 -1.83 0.16
N ASP A 66 0.43 -0.75 0.74
CA ASP A 66 0.05 0.59 0.29
C ASP A 66 0.37 0.81 -1.20
N SER A 67 -0.58 1.39 -1.93
CA SER A 67 -0.47 1.55 -3.39
C SER A 67 0.66 2.50 -3.80
N VAL A 68 0.97 3.50 -2.99
CA VAL A 68 2.06 4.46 -3.25
C VAL A 68 3.39 3.73 -3.17
N TYR A 69 3.58 2.94 -2.10
CA TYR A 69 4.79 2.15 -1.92
C TYR A 69 4.93 1.05 -2.99
N ALA A 70 3.83 0.38 -3.33
CA ALA A 70 3.83 -0.64 -4.39
C ALA A 70 4.28 -0.06 -5.74
N ASN A 71 3.71 1.07 -6.14
CA ASN A 71 4.09 1.75 -7.38
C ASN A 71 5.56 2.19 -7.39
N TYR A 72 6.03 2.76 -6.28
CA TYR A 72 7.45 3.13 -6.13
C TYR A 72 8.35 1.91 -6.29
N TYR A 73 8.04 0.81 -5.59
CA TYR A 73 8.84 -0.41 -5.65
C TYR A 73 8.88 -1.01 -7.04
N LEU A 74 7.73 -1.08 -7.72
CA LEU A 74 7.64 -1.64 -9.07
C LEU A 74 8.46 -0.88 -10.10
N GLN A 75 8.54 0.46 -9.99
CA GLN A 75 9.34 1.28 -10.88
C GLN A 75 10.85 0.99 -10.78
N HIS A 76 11.31 0.40 -9.68
CA HIS A 76 12.71 0.08 -9.43
C HIS A 76 13.04 -1.40 -9.65
N LEU A 77 12.07 -2.22 -10.06
CA LEU A 77 12.31 -3.62 -10.39
C LEU A 77 12.86 -3.77 -11.82
N PRO A 78 13.75 -4.75 -12.05
CA PRO A 78 14.25 -5.06 -13.39
C PRO A 78 13.14 -5.45 -14.38
N ASN A 79 12.12 -6.17 -13.89
CA ASN A 79 11.01 -6.69 -14.69
C ASN A 79 9.66 -6.32 -14.04
N PRO A 80 9.24 -5.05 -14.09
CA PRO A 80 7.99 -4.61 -13.47
C PRO A 80 6.75 -5.27 -14.09
N GLY A 81 6.85 -5.74 -15.34
CA GLY A 81 5.76 -6.44 -16.04
C GLY A 81 5.38 -7.80 -15.45
N ASP A 82 6.23 -8.39 -14.60
CA ASP A 82 5.93 -9.65 -13.92
C ASP A 82 4.90 -9.47 -12.81
N TYR A 83 4.61 -8.22 -12.43
CA TYR A 83 3.75 -7.88 -11.32
C TYR A 83 2.58 -7.02 -11.76
N ARG A 84 1.53 -7.06 -10.98
CA ARG A 84 0.31 -6.30 -11.22
C ARG A 84 -0.20 -5.70 -9.93
N VAL A 85 -0.48 -4.40 -9.94
CA VAL A 85 -1.16 -3.72 -8.83
C VAL A 85 -2.68 -3.84 -9.04
N ILE A 86 -3.37 -4.35 -8.03
CA ILE A 86 -4.81 -4.56 -8.03
C ILE A 86 -5.41 -3.81 -6.85
N LYS A 87 -6.51 -3.09 -7.08
CA LYS A 87 -7.24 -2.43 -5.99
C LYS A 87 -7.85 -3.49 -5.08
N SER A 88 -7.60 -3.37 -3.76
CA SER A 88 -8.13 -4.30 -2.76
C SER A 88 -9.65 -4.21 -2.56
N GLY A 89 -10.24 -3.06 -2.91
CA GLY A 89 -11.62 -2.72 -2.58
C GLY A 89 -11.79 -2.16 -1.16
N MET A 90 -10.72 -2.07 -0.38
CA MET A 90 -10.73 -1.44 0.93
C MET A 90 -10.84 0.08 0.81
N PRO A 91 -11.35 0.79 1.84
CA PRO A 91 -11.36 2.24 1.87
C PRO A 91 -9.97 2.84 1.66
N ASN A 92 -9.91 4.03 1.05
CA ASN A 92 -8.66 4.74 0.90
C ASN A 92 -8.14 5.22 2.26
N GLU A 93 -6.84 5.10 2.44
CA GLU A 93 -6.12 5.67 3.57
C GLU A 93 -5.38 6.94 3.16
N TYR A 94 -5.04 7.76 4.13
CA TYR A 94 -4.31 9.01 3.92
C TYR A 94 -3.01 8.99 4.70
N PHE A 95 -1.95 9.51 4.11
CA PHE A 95 -0.74 9.84 4.83
C PHE A 95 -0.91 11.18 5.54
N ALA A 96 -0.39 11.28 6.75
CA ALA A 96 -0.48 12.48 7.55
C ALA A 96 0.79 12.71 8.36
N VAL A 97 1.01 13.97 8.76
CA VAL A 97 2.09 14.33 9.65
C VAL A 97 1.58 14.32 11.09
N GLY A 98 2.16 13.47 11.93
CA GLY A 98 1.88 13.45 13.36
C GLY A 98 2.62 14.57 14.09
N ILE A 99 1.90 15.35 14.88
CA ILE A 99 2.44 16.47 15.66
C ILE A 99 2.03 16.29 17.11
N LYS A 100 2.97 16.55 18.04
CA LYS A 100 2.68 16.50 19.48
C LYS A 100 1.53 17.45 19.83
N LYS A 101 0.54 16.95 20.57
CA LYS A 101 -0.61 17.73 21.03
C LYS A 101 -0.15 19.01 21.76
N GLY A 102 -0.75 20.15 21.41
CA GLY A 102 -0.41 21.46 21.96
C GLY A 102 0.65 22.24 21.16
N ASN A 103 1.37 21.60 20.23
CA ASN A 103 2.37 22.31 19.40
C ASN A 103 1.71 22.98 18.18
N GLN A 104 0.94 24.05 18.44
CA GLN A 104 0.20 24.76 17.40
C GLN A 104 1.10 25.50 16.41
N GLU A 105 2.25 25.99 16.86
CA GLU A 105 3.22 26.68 15.99
C GLU A 105 3.74 25.77 14.88
N VAL A 106 4.19 24.56 15.22
CA VAL A 106 4.66 23.58 14.25
C VAL A 106 3.53 23.13 13.34
N LYS A 107 2.34 22.91 13.90
CA LYS A 107 1.15 22.57 13.10
C LYS A 107 0.86 23.60 12.02
N GLN A 108 0.81 24.88 12.38
CA GLN A 108 0.54 25.97 11.44
C GLN A 108 1.61 26.06 10.35
N LYS A 109 2.89 25.93 10.70
CA LYS A 109 3.99 25.97 9.73
C LYS A 109 3.89 24.83 8.71
N ILE A 110 3.57 23.62 9.18
CA ILE A 110 3.41 22.44 8.30
C ILE A 110 2.18 22.61 7.42
N ASP A 111 1.04 23.01 7.97
CA ASP A 111 -0.19 23.22 7.20
C ASP A 111 0.01 24.28 6.11
N GLN A 112 0.67 25.40 6.44
CA GLN A 112 1.00 26.46 5.49
C GLN A 112 1.96 25.96 4.40
N GLY A 113 2.98 25.18 4.76
CA GLY A 113 3.92 24.61 3.82
C GLY A 113 3.24 23.65 2.83
N ILE A 114 2.39 22.77 3.31
CA ILE A 114 1.63 21.82 2.46
C ILE A 114 0.70 22.59 1.51
N GLU A 115 0.00 23.61 2.02
CA GLU A 115 -0.90 24.43 1.22
C GLU A 115 -0.16 25.23 0.14
N HIS A 116 1.02 25.76 0.47
CA HIS A 116 1.89 26.42 -0.48
C HIS A 116 2.33 25.46 -1.62
N LEU A 117 2.79 24.25 -1.27
CA LEU A 117 3.17 23.23 -2.25
C LEU A 117 2.00 22.83 -3.15
N ARG A 118 0.78 22.77 -2.59
CA ARG A 118 -0.43 22.48 -3.36
C ARG A 118 -0.74 23.57 -4.37
N LYS A 119 -0.75 24.84 -3.92
CA LYS A 119 -1.07 26.01 -4.76
C LYS A 119 -0.07 26.24 -5.88
N THR A 120 1.20 25.96 -5.66
CA THR A 120 2.26 26.13 -6.65
C THR A 120 2.38 24.96 -7.64
N GLY A 121 1.63 23.86 -7.43
CA GLY A 121 1.75 22.63 -8.22
C GLY A 121 2.97 21.77 -7.88
N GLU A 122 3.79 22.19 -6.93
CA GLU A 122 5.01 21.48 -6.55
C GLU A 122 4.69 20.13 -5.89
N LEU A 123 3.62 20.03 -5.11
CA LEU A 123 3.17 18.77 -4.51
C LEU A 123 2.84 17.73 -5.60
N GLN A 124 2.18 18.15 -6.68
CA GLN A 124 1.87 17.27 -7.80
C GLN A 124 3.14 16.84 -8.54
N ARG A 125 4.10 17.77 -8.73
CA ARG A 125 5.39 17.47 -9.34
C ARG A 125 6.17 16.43 -8.54
N ILE A 126 6.20 16.56 -7.21
CA ILE A 126 6.82 15.59 -6.31
C ILE A 126 6.14 14.22 -6.43
N ASN A 127 4.81 14.18 -6.41
CA ASN A 127 4.06 12.94 -6.57
C ASN A 127 4.37 12.24 -7.90
N GLN A 128 4.42 12.98 -8.99
CA GLN A 128 4.77 12.42 -10.30
C GLN A 128 6.21 11.90 -10.33
N LYS A 129 7.15 12.65 -9.76
CA LYS A 129 8.56 12.25 -9.72
C LYS A 129 8.76 10.93 -8.97
N TRP A 130 8.14 10.77 -7.81
CA TRP A 130 8.42 9.65 -6.91
C TRP A 130 7.47 8.47 -7.06
N PHE A 131 6.24 8.72 -7.51
CA PHE A 131 5.18 7.72 -7.54
C PHE A 131 4.53 7.53 -8.92
N GLY A 132 4.91 8.30 -9.91
CA GLY A 132 4.42 8.17 -11.27
C GLY A 132 2.93 8.51 -11.45
N LYS A 133 2.40 9.37 -10.60
CA LYS A 133 0.98 9.73 -10.63
C LYS A 133 0.79 11.23 -10.87
#